data_548804347e95facc614423cebe0f0cd0
#
_entry.id   548804347e95facc614423cebe0f0cd0
#
_cell.length_a   1.000
_cell.length_b   1.000
_cell.length_c   1.000
_cell.angle_alpha   90.00
_cell.angle_beta   90.00
_cell.angle_gamma   90.00
#
_symmetry.space_group_name_H-M   'P 1'
#
loop_
_entity.id
_entity.type
_entity.pdbx_description
1 polymer ?
#
loop_
_entity_poly.entity_id
_entity_poly.type
_entity_poly.pdbx_seq_one_letter_code
_entity_poly.pdbx_strand_id
1 'polypeptide(L)'
;MTFARLRWGALVWLLTLQFFVLETVAEARYAAPYSRIDDVISALGAADSPGRALMNASFVVQAALILGGALLLRPALRGAAGRAALLLLGAAALGTLLVGVFPLDGNGTMHAIGAVLYFVGGGLGLIALAYAVRPRSEALGTSVVLLGIVATAATIFFLAGVTSYLGEGGTERAAAYPLPIALALTGVVLALTAGRGDRPSAGAELRAERAEQEARRAEQARVRDAALEAAAQRSDGPDIDPDDPWAPTPRRR
;
A
#
# COMPACT_ATOMS: atom_id res chain seq x y z
N MET A 1 -18.94 -3.90 -6.57
CA MET A 1 -18.52 -2.60 -7.20
C MET A 1 -18.92 -2.65 -8.65
N THR A 2 -19.52 -1.58 -9.22
CA THR A 2 -19.82 -1.55 -10.65
C THR A 2 -18.53 -1.41 -11.47
N PHE A 3 -18.45 -2.12 -12.59
CA PHE A 3 -17.30 -2.08 -13.49
C PHE A 3 -16.97 -0.64 -13.97
N ALA A 4 -18.01 0.16 -14.22
CA ALA A 4 -17.85 1.57 -14.58
C ALA A 4 -17.13 2.38 -13.50
N ARG A 5 -17.51 2.23 -12.22
CA ARG A 5 -16.89 2.94 -11.10
C ARG A 5 -15.40 2.61 -10.95
N LEU A 6 -15.03 1.35 -11.17
CA LEU A 6 -13.63 0.92 -11.14
C LEU A 6 -12.82 1.58 -12.26
N ARG A 7 -13.35 1.59 -13.49
CA ARG A 7 -12.68 2.20 -14.64
C ARG A 7 -12.50 3.71 -14.45
N TRP A 8 -13.51 4.40 -13.96
CA TRP A 8 -13.40 5.84 -13.67
C TRP A 8 -12.38 6.11 -12.57
N GLY A 9 -12.38 5.34 -11.49
CA GLY A 9 -11.39 5.49 -10.42
C GLY A 9 -9.95 5.22 -10.92
N ALA A 10 -9.78 4.21 -11.76
CA ALA A 10 -8.50 3.91 -12.40
C ALA A 10 -8.03 5.05 -13.32
N LEU A 11 -8.93 5.59 -14.13
CA LEU A 11 -8.63 6.73 -15.02
C LEU A 11 -8.25 7.97 -14.20
N VAL A 12 -8.99 8.29 -13.13
CA VAL A 12 -8.70 9.42 -12.26
C VAL A 12 -7.32 9.29 -11.62
N TRP A 13 -6.96 8.08 -11.13
CA TRP A 13 -5.61 7.87 -10.60
C TRP A 13 -4.53 7.87 -11.70
N LEU A 14 -4.82 7.39 -12.90
CA LEU A 14 -3.88 7.49 -14.02
C LEU A 14 -3.61 8.97 -14.38
N LEU A 15 -4.63 9.81 -14.30
CA LEU A 15 -4.49 11.25 -14.57
C LEU A 15 -3.63 11.99 -13.55
N THR A 16 -3.28 11.39 -12.40
CA THR A 16 -2.30 11.99 -11.48
C THR A 16 -0.93 12.19 -12.14
N LEU A 17 -0.62 11.44 -13.20
CA LEU A 17 0.61 11.63 -13.99
C LEU A 17 0.64 12.96 -14.75
N GLN A 18 -0.49 13.69 -14.87
CA GLN A 18 -0.51 15.06 -15.42
C GLN A 18 0.49 15.98 -14.70
N PHE A 19 0.74 15.69 -13.42
CA PHE A 19 1.67 16.45 -12.60
C PHE A 19 3.06 16.60 -13.25
N PHE A 20 3.63 15.50 -13.75
CA PHE A 20 4.95 15.50 -14.40
C PHE A 20 4.97 16.33 -15.69
N VAL A 21 3.87 16.27 -16.45
CA VAL A 21 3.75 17.04 -17.70
C VAL A 21 3.68 18.53 -17.38
N LEU A 22 2.83 18.91 -16.42
CA LEU A 22 2.63 20.32 -16.08
C LEU A 22 3.83 20.91 -15.34
N GLU A 23 4.52 20.14 -14.50
CA GLU A 23 5.81 20.52 -13.91
C GLU A 23 6.84 20.83 -15.03
N THR A 24 7.00 19.92 -16.00
CA THR A 24 7.94 20.12 -17.10
C THR A 24 7.58 21.35 -17.96
N VAL A 25 6.29 21.59 -18.18
CA VAL A 25 5.84 22.79 -18.91
C VAL A 25 6.06 24.06 -18.10
N ALA A 26 5.86 24.03 -16.78
CA ALA A 26 6.13 25.18 -15.90
C ALA A 26 7.62 25.49 -15.83
N GLU A 27 8.47 24.47 -15.70
CA GLU A 27 9.92 24.58 -15.76
C GLU A 27 10.41 25.19 -17.09
N ALA A 28 9.91 24.69 -18.22
CA ALA A 28 10.28 25.23 -19.55
C ALA A 28 9.92 26.71 -19.75
N ARG A 29 9.05 27.26 -18.90
CA ARG A 29 8.68 28.69 -18.89
C ARG A 29 9.47 29.51 -17.88
N TYR A 30 10.30 28.87 -17.05
CA TYR A 30 11.07 29.57 -16.02
C TYR A 30 12.11 30.48 -16.68
N ALA A 31 12.15 31.74 -16.28
CA ALA A 31 12.96 32.76 -16.93
C ALA A 31 14.45 32.71 -16.55
N ALA A 32 14.76 32.10 -15.40
CA ALA A 32 16.11 31.90 -14.89
C ALA A 32 16.52 30.43 -15.02
N PRO A 33 17.81 30.09 -14.91
CA PRO A 33 18.21 28.68 -14.79
C PRO A 33 17.50 28.01 -13.62
N TYR A 34 16.76 26.94 -13.89
CA TYR A 34 16.08 26.12 -12.89
C TYR A 34 16.77 24.75 -12.82
N SER A 35 17.15 24.35 -11.61
CA SER A 35 17.81 23.07 -11.35
C SER A 35 16.86 22.12 -10.62
N ARG A 36 16.49 21.02 -11.26
CA ARG A 36 15.68 19.98 -10.56
C ARG A 36 16.37 19.36 -9.35
N ILE A 37 17.68 19.53 -9.25
CA ILE A 37 18.48 19.04 -8.12
C ILE A 37 18.37 20.02 -6.95
N ASP A 38 18.52 21.32 -7.23
CA ASP A 38 18.65 22.34 -6.18
C ASP A 38 17.33 23.06 -5.90
N ASP A 39 16.49 23.28 -6.93
CA ASP A 39 15.26 24.04 -6.79
C ASP A 39 14.05 23.14 -6.52
N VAL A 40 13.27 23.51 -5.50
CA VAL A 40 12.05 22.80 -5.10
C VAL A 40 10.94 22.94 -6.14
N ILE A 41 10.07 21.95 -6.22
CA ILE A 41 8.92 21.93 -7.16
C ILE A 41 8.02 23.15 -6.93
N SER A 42 7.83 23.51 -5.66
CA SER A 42 6.95 24.63 -5.28
C SER A 42 7.47 26.00 -5.72
N ALA A 43 8.76 26.14 -6.01
CA ALA A 43 9.31 27.36 -6.63
C ALA A 43 8.68 27.66 -8.00
N LEU A 44 8.28 26.63 -8.74
CA LEU A 44 7.56 26.80 -10.02
C LEU A 44 6.17 27.45 -9.85
N GLY A 45 5.62 27.46 -8.65
CA GLY A 45 4.36 28.10 -8.27
C GLY A 45 4.52 29.46 -7.62
N ALA A 46 5.74 29.95 -7.39
CA ALA A 46 6.02 31.24 -6.77
C ALA A 46 5.73 32.42 -7.71
N ALA A 47 5.66 33.65 -7.14
CA ALA A 47 5.21 34.84 -7.85
C ALA A 47 6.10 35.26 -9.03
N ASP A 48 7.38 34.96 -8.93
CA ASP A 48 8.41 35.22 -9.95
C ASP A 48 8.43 34.18 -11.09
N SER A 49 7.71 33.07 -10.94
CA SER A 49 7.59 32.05 -11.97
C SER A 49 6.55 32.40 -13.03
N PRO A 50 6.92 32.52 -14.32
CA PRO A 50 5.94 32.69 -15.42
C PRO A 50 4.96 31.50 -15.53
N GLY A 51 5.35 30.31 -15.03
CA GLY A 51 4.55 29.10 -14.97
C GLY A 51 3.63 28.98 -13.75
N ARG A 52 3.64 29.94 -12.82
CA ARG A 52 2.97 29.87 -11.50
C ARG A 52 1.50 29.44 -11.54
N ALA A 53 0.73 30.03 -12.42
CA ALA A 53 -0.71 29.72 -12.50
C ALA A 53 -0.94 28.28 -12.94
N LEU A 54 -0.13 27.80 -13.89
CA LEU A 54 -0.17 26.42 -14.37
C LEU A 54 0.23 25.44 -13.28
N MET A 55 1.33 25.71 -12.56
CA MET A 55 1.83 24.83 -11.52
C MET A 55 0.88 24.77 -10.32
N ASN A 56 0.40 25.91 -9.86
CA ASN A 56 -0.57 25.95 -8.75
C ASN A 56 -1.90 25.28 -9.13
N ALA A 57 -2.40 25.47 -10.36
CA ALA A 57 -3.55 24.74 -10.87
C ALA A 57 -3.29 23.21 -10.92
N SER A 58 -2.07 22.79 -11.30
CA SER A 58 -1.65 21.38 -11.27
C SER A 58 -1.77 20.78 -9.88
N PHE A 59 -1.33 21.46 -8.83
CA PHE A 59 -1.48 21.02 -7.45
C PHE A 59 -2.95 20.88 -7.04
N VAL A 60 -3.81 21.84 -7.40
CA VAL A 60 -5.26 21.78 -7.09
C VAL A 60 -5.92 20.60 -7.82
N VAL A 61 -5.60 20.41 -9.09
CA VAL A 61 -6.09 19.25 -9.88
C VAL A 61 -5.58 17.95 -9.29
N GLN A 62 -4.31 17.90 -8.89
CA GLN A 62 -3.70 16.73 -8.26
C GLN A 62 -4.45 16.33 -6.98
N ALA A 63 -4.81 17.30 -6.15
CA ALA A 63 -5.62 17.06 -4.95
C ALA A 63 -6.96 16.40 -5.28
N ALA A 64 -7.67 16.93 -6.29
CA ALA A 64 -8.95 16.39 -6.74
C ALA A 64 -8.80 14.96 -7.30
N LEU A 65 -7.72 14.69 -8.04
CA LEU A 65 -7.44 13.38 -8.62
C LEU A 65 -7.09 12.34 -7.54
N ILE A 66 -6.25 12.69 -6.56
CA ILE A 66 -5.91 11.81 -5.44
C ILE A 66 -7.17 11.42 -4.68
N LEU A 67 -7.96 12.40 -4.22
CA LEU A 67 -9.16 12.16 -3.43
C LEU A 67 -10.27 11.51 -4.25
N GLY A 68 -10.53 12.00 -5.45
CA GLY A 68 -11.58 11.47 -6.33
C GLY A 68 -11.36 10.00 -6.68
N GLY A 69 -10.13 9.63 -7.05
CA GLY A 69 -9.79 8.24 -7.30
C GLY A 69 -9.90 7.36 -6.05
N ALA A 70 -9.43 7.84 -4.89
CA ALA A 70 -9.56 7.14 -3.61
C ALA A 70 -11.03 6.86 -3.25
N LEU A 71 -11.91 7.84 -3.42
CA LEU A 71 -13.36 7.69 -3.16
C LEU A 71 -14.03 6.74 -4.17
N LEU A 72 -13.66 6.81 -5.44
CA LEU A 72 -14.18 5.92 -6.47
C LEU A 72 -13.74 4.48 -6.24
N LEU A 73 -12.48 4.27 -5.84
CA LEU A 73 -11.90 2.94 -5.61
C LEU A 73 -12.13 2.42 -4.17
N ARG A 74 -12.72 3.21 -3.27
CA ARG A 74 -13.02 2.81 -1.89
C ARG A 74 -13.60 1.41 -1.74
N PRO A 75 -14.57 0.94 -2.55
CA PRO A 75 -15.12 -0.41 -2.41
C PRO A 75 -14.10 -1.52 -2.72
N ALA A 76 -13.00 -1.18 -3.42
CA ALA A 76 -11.89 -2.09 -3.66
C ALA A 76 -10.87 -2.09 -2.50
N LEU A 77 -10.82 -1.05 -1.67
CA LEU A 77 -9.89 -0.85 -0.56
C LEU A 77 -10.56 -1.24 0.76
N ARG A 78 -10.62 -2.54 1.07
CA ARG A 78 -11.33 -3.07 2.23
C ARG A 78 -10.42 -3.23 3.45
N GLY A 79 -11.04 -3.41 4.62
CA GLY A 79 -10.33 -3.68 5.87
C GLY A 79 -9.68 -2.44 6.51
N ALA A 80 -8.87 -2.67 7.55
CA ALA A 80 -8.19 -1.60 8.29
C ALA A 80 -7.19 -0.85 7.42
N ALA A 81 -6.38 -1.58 6.64
CA ALA A 81 -5.41 -1.00 5.72
C ALA A 81 -6.07 -0.10 4.66
N GLY A 82 -7.22 -0.52 4.10
CA GLY A 82 -7.98 0.30 3.15
C GLY A 82 -8.52 1.58 3.78
N ARG A 83 -9.00 1.52 5.03
CA ARG A 83 -9.43 2.72 5.77
C ARG A 83 -8.27 3.67 6.06
N ALA A 84 -7.14 3.13 6.51
CA ALA A 84 -5.92 3.92 6.74
C ALA A 84 -5.43 4.58 5.44
N ALA A 85 -5.39 3.84 4.33
CA ALA A 85 -5.02 4.40 3.03
C ALA A 85 -5.94 5.57 2.62
N LEU A 86 -7.27 5.41 2.78
CA LEU A 86 -8.21 6.48 2.44
C LEU A 86 -8.02 7.74 3.28
N LEU A 87 -7.76 7.60 4.59
CA LEU A 87 -7.51 8.75 5.48
C LEU A 87 -6.19 9.45 5.12
N LEU A 88 -5.12 8.70 4.93
CA LEU A 88 -3.79 9.23 4.62
C LEU A 88 -3.73 9.85 3.21
N LEU A 89 -4.37 9.24 2.22
CA LEU A 89 -4.51 9.83 0.89
C LEU A 89 -5.40 11.07 0.92
N GLY A 90 -6.41 11.11 1.79
CA GLY A 90 -7.20 12.31 2.06
C GLY A 90 -6.36 13.44 2.64
N ALA A 91 -5.46 13.14 3.59
CA ALA A 91 -4.50 14.10 4.13
C ALA A 91 -3.53 14.60 3.03
N ALA A 92 -3.01 13.69 2.20
CA ALA A 92 -2.15 14.06 1.07
C ALA A 92 -2.88 14.97 0.06
N ALA A 93 -4.13 14.67 -0.25
CA ALA A 93 -4.97 15.50 -1.13
C ALA A 93 -5.19 16.90 -0.53
N LEU A 94 -5.53 16.98 0.76
CA LEU A 94 -5.66 18.27 1.45
C LEU A 94 -4.32 19.02 1.43
N GLY A 95 -3.22 18.32 1.68
CA GLY A 95 -1.87 18.90 1.64
C GLY A 95 -1.56 19.54 0.29
N THR A 96 -1.74 18.78 -0.78
CA THR A 96 -1.50 19.27 -2.14
C THR A 96 -2.45 20.44 -2.53
N LEU A 97 -3.70 20.43 -2.05
CA LEU A 97 -4.62 21.55 -2.21
C LEU A 97 -4.07 22.82 -1.54
N LEU A 98 -3.59 22.69 -0.30
CA LEU A 98 -3.02 23.83 0.44
C LEU A 98 -1.78 24.38 -0.25
N VAL A 99 -0.89 23.52 -0.76
CA VAL A 99 0.29 23.95 -1.54
C VAL A 99 -0.12 24.74 -2.77
N GLY A 100 -1.15 24.31 -3.51
CA GLY A 100 -1.62 25.00 -4.71
C GLY A 100 -2.37 26.32 -4.43
N VAL A 101 -3.07 26.40 -3.29
CA VAL A 101 -3.82 27.62 -2.89
C VAL A 101 -2.93 28.64 -2.19
N PHE A 102 -1.93 28.18 -1.45
CA PHE A 102 -0.97 28.99 -0.72
C PHE A 102 0.44 28.77 -1.29
N PRO A 103 0.85 29.54 -2.31
CA PRO A 103 2.20 29.43 -2.87
C PRO A 103 3.29 29.65 -1.83
N LEU A 104 4.52 29.19 -2.15
CA LEU A 104 5.68 29.22 -1.25
C LEU A 104 5.98 30.64 -0.72
N ASP A 105 5.86 31.66 -1.59
CA ASP A 105 6.11 33.07 -1.30
C ASP A 105 4.88 33.84 -0.79
N GLY A 106 3.74 33.16 -0.63
CA GLY A 106 2.50 33.72 -0.05
C GLY A 106 2.42 33.46 1.45
N ASN A 107 1.50 32.58 1.86
CA ASN A 107 1.39 32.13 3.25
C ASN A 107 2.27 30.91 3.50
N GLY A 108 3.55 31.14 3.83
CA GLY A 108 4.54 30.07 4.04
C GLY A 108 4.15 29.03 5.09
N THR A 109 3.41 29.43 6.14
CA THR A 109 2.92 28.50 7.16
C THR A 109 1.89 27.51 6.58
N MET A 110 0.91 28.01 5.83
CA MET A 110 -0.09 27.14 5.19
C MET A 110 0.54 26.26 4.12
N HIS A 111 1.50 26.80 3.36
CA HIS A 111 2.30 26.03 2.42
C HIS A 111 3.05 24.88 3.09
N ALA A 112 3.78 25.18 4.17
CA ALA A 112 4.54 24.17 4.92
C ALA A 112 3.63 23.08 5.52
N ILE A 113 2.49 23.45 6.12
CA ILE A 113 1.48 22.51 6.59
C ILE A 113 1.00 21.62 5.44
N GLY A 114 0.72 22.23 4.27
CA GLY A 114 0.32 21.52 3.07
C GLY A 114 1.37 20.51 2.61
N ALA A 115 2.62 20.93 2.54
CA ALA A 115 3.74 20.08 2.16
C ALA A 115 3.92 18.88 3.11
N VAL A 116 3.88 19.11 4.43
CA VAL A 116 3.96 18.04 5.44
C VAL A 116 2.81 17.05 5.29
N LEU A 117 1.58 17.53 5.14
CA LEU A 117 0.42 16.66 4.93
C LEU A 117 0.54 15.83 3.64
N TYR A 118 1.04 16.43 2.56
CA TYR A 118 1.25 15.75 1.30
C TYR A 118 2.31 14.64 1.41
N PHE A 119 3.48 14.97 1.95
CA PHE A 119 4.59 14.03 2.03
C PHE A 119 4.32 12.89 3.02
N VAL A 120 3.90 13.22 4.24
CA VAL A 120 3.61 12.22 5.28
C VAL A 120 2.38 11.39 4.88
N GLY A 121 1.30 12.06 4.47
CA GLY A 121 0.08 11.39 4.02
C GLY A 121 0.32 10.54 2.78
N GLY A 122 1.14 10.99 1.84
CA GLY A 122 1.52 10.27 0.63
C GLY A 122 2.35 9.03 0.93
N GLY A 123 3.47 9.16 1.63
CA GLY A 123 4.37 8.05 1.94
C GLY A 123 3.69 6.95 2.76
N LEU A 124 3.10 7.32 3.91
CA LEU A 124 2.38 6.37 4.77
C LEU A 124 1.09 5.86 4.10
N GLY A 125 0.42 6.70 3.30
CA GLY A 125 -0.75 6.33 2.51
C GLY A 125 -0.44 5.24 1.48
N LEU A 126 0.71 5.30 0.82
CA LEU A 126 1.18 4.26 -0.08
C LEU A 126 1.48 2.95 0.65
N ILE A 127 2.10 3.00 1.82
CA ILE A 127 2.34 1.81 2.63
C ILE A 127 1.00 1.15 3.00
N ALA A 128 0.03 1.92 3.48
CA ALA A 128 -1.30 1.41 3.80
C ALA A 128 -2.04 0.88 2.55
N LEU A 129 -1.93 1.57 1.40
CA LEU A 129 -2.49 1.15 0.12
C LEU A 129 -1.91 -0.19 -0.34
N ALA A 130 -0.61 -0.36 -0.20
CA ALA A 130 0.08 -1.61 -0.55
C ALA A 130 -0.53 -2.83 0.18
N TYR A 131 -0.76 -2.72 1.50
CA TYR A 131 -1.44 -3.77 2.27
C TYR A 131 -2.89 -3.98 1.83
N ALA A 132 -3.60 -2.93 1.44
CA ALA A 132 -4.98 -3.03 0.97
C ALA A 132 -5.12 -3.74 -0.39
N VAL A 133 -4.13 -3.58 -1.29
CA VAL A 133 -4.16 -4.16 -2.64
C VAL A 133 -3.43 -5.49 -2.76
N ARG A 134 -2.53 -5.80 -1.83
CA ARG A 134 -1.73 -7.04 -1.82
C ARG A 134 -2.54 -8.33 -1.97
N PRO A 135 -3.74 -8.49 -1.36
CA PRO A 135 -4.55 -9.70 -1.55
C PRO A 135 -5.00 -9.93 -3.01
N ARG A 136 -5.00 -8.89 -3.84
CA ARG A 136 -5.33 -8.98 -5.28
C ARG A 136 -4.11 -9.22 -6.16
N SER A 137 -2.97 -8.66 -5.78
CA SER A 137 -1.71 -8.78 -6.50
C SER A 137 -0.55 -8.52 -5.55
N GLU A 138 0.24 -9.56 -5.27
CA GLU A 138 1.44 -9.43 -4.44
C GLU A 138 2.49 -8.52 -5.09
N ALA A 139 2.66 -8.64 -6.42
CA ALA A 139 3.58 -7.78 -7.17
C ALA A 139 3.18 -6.29 -7.06
N LEU A 140 1.89 -5.97 -7.21
CA LEU A 140 1.40 -4.61 -7.01
C LEU A 140 1.65 -4.14 -5.58
N GLY A 141 1.28 -4.95 -4.57
CA GLY A 141 1.50 -4.61 -3.17
C GLY A 141 2.98 -4.36 -2.87
N THR A 142 3.88 -5.19 -3.40
CA THR A 142 5.32 -5.03 -3.25
C THR A 142 5.82 -3.75 -3.92
N SER A 143 5.41 -3.46 -5.17
CA SER A 143 5.81 -2.24 -5.87
C SER A 143 5.34 -0.98 -5.14
N VAL A 144 4.09 -0.97 -4.67
CA VAL A 144 3.51 0.20 -3.97
C VAL A 144 4.16 0.40 -2.60
N VAL A 145 4.48 -0.67 -1.84
CA VAL A 145 5.17 -0.51 -0.55
C VAL A 145 6.60 0.01 -0.72
N LEU A 146 7.32 -0.44 -1.75
CA LEU A 146 8.66 0.08 -2.03
C LEU A 146 8.63 1.57 -2.38
N LEU A 147 7.68 2.01 -3.20
CA LEU A 147 7.47 3.44 -3.49
C LEU A 147 7.10 4.22 -2.22
N GLY A 148 6.26 3.64 -1.35
CA GLY A 148 5.90 4.25 -0.07
C GLY A 148 7.09 4.37 0.90
N ILE A 149 7.98 3.38 0.93
CA ILE A 149 9.21 3.43 1.73
C ILE A 149 10.15 4.52 1.21
N VAL A 150 10.35 4.60 -0.11
CA VAL A 150 11.17 5.66 -0.74
C VAL A 150 10.60 7.04 -0.42
N ALA A 151 9.28 7.23 -0.61
CA ALA A 151 8.62 8.50 -0.29
C ALA A 151 8.78 8.88 1.18
N THR A 152 8.58 7.92 2.10
CA THR A 152 8.68 8.17 3.55
C THR A 152 10.12 8.50 3.96
N ALA A 153 11.11 7.75 3.46
CA ALA A 153 12.52 8.01 3.75
C ALA A 153 12.95 9.39 3.22
N ALA A 154 12.61 9.69 1.97
CA ALA A 154 12.90 11.00 1.36
C ALA A 154 12.20 12.15 2.11
N THR A 155 10.96 11.93 2.59
CA THR A 155 10.24 12.89 3.44
C THR A 155 11.01 13.18 4.72
N ILE A 156 11.51 12.15 5.40
CA ILE A 156 12.30 12.32 6.63
C ILE A 156 13.57 13.12 6.33
N PHE A 157 14.31 12.81 5.27
CA PHE A 157 15.49 13.55 4.88
C PHE A 157 15.19 15.01 4.52
N PHE A 158 14.14 15.24 3.74
CA PHE A 158 13.73 16.59 3.35
C PHE A 158 13.35 17.45 4.55
N LEU A 159 12.50 16.92 5.46
CA LEU A 159 12.07 17.64 6.66
C LEU A 159 13.21 17.85 7.68
N ALA A 160 14.20 16.96 7.70
CA ALA A 160 15.38 17.10 8.54
C ALA A 160 16.47 17.99 7.90
N GLY A 161 16.29 18.51 6.69
CA GLY A 161 17.29 19.32 5.97
C GLY A 161 18.50 18.51 5.49
N VAL A 162 18.40 17.19 5.42
CA VAL A 162 19.50 16.31 4.95
C VAL A 162 19.38 16.15 3.43
N THR A 163 19.80 17.17 2.71
CA THR A 163 19.64 17.27 1.25
C THR A 163 20.94 17.15 0.46
N SER A 164 22.08 16.98 1.12
CA SER A 164 23.42 17.00 0.50
C SER A 164 23.66 15.89 -0.53
N TYR A 165 22.87 14.81 -0.54
CA TYR A 165 23.04 13.70 -1.47
C TYR A 165 22.29 13.88 -2.80
N LEU A 166 21.10 14.48 -2.76
CA LEU A 166 20.22 14.63 -3.94
C LEU A 166 19.95 16.09 -4.29
N GLY A 167 20.46 17.05 -3.51
CA GLY A 167 20.02 18.43 -3.52
C GLY A 167 18.65 18.60 -2.85
N GLU A 168 18.23 19.82 -2.61
CA GLU A 168 16.93 20.11 -1.98
C GLU A 168 15.78 19.71 -2.90
N GLY A 169 15.81 20.15 -4.15
CA GLY A 169 14.80 19.82 -5.16
C GLY A 169 14.76 18.34 -5.51
N GLY A 170 15.91 17.67 -5.57
CA GLY A 170 15.98 16.23 -5.80
C GLY A 170 15.39 15.43 -4.65
N THR A 171 15.64 15.83 -3.39
CA THR A 171 15.09 15.18 -2.19
C THR A 171 13.58 15.40 -2.10
N GLU A 172 13.09 16.62 -2.42
CA GLU A 172 11.66 16.90 -2.51
C GLU A 172 10.97 16.01 -3.55
N ARG A 173 11.56 15.86 -4.74
CA ARG A 173 11.03 14.99 -5.81
C ARG A 173 11.01 13.51 -5.42
N ALA A 174 12.04 13.05 -4.74
CA ALA A 174 12.08 11.68 -4.20
C ALA A 174 10.96 11.43 -3.16
N ALA A 175 10.55 12.45 -2.41
CA ALA A 175 9.41 12.38 -1.51
C ALA A 175 8.06 12.48 -2.25
N ALA A 176 7.97 13.32 -3.31
CA ALA A 176 6.72 13.66 -3.98
C ALA A 176 6.30 12.67 -5.08
N TYR A 177 7.24 12.25 -5.94
CA TYR A 177 6.95 11.50 -7.16
C TYR A 177 6.40 10.08 -6.96
N PRO A 178 6.79 9.34 -5.91
CA PRO A 178 6.25 8.01 -5.70
C PRO A 178 4.73 7.97 -5.61
N LEU A 179 4.08 9.01 -5.07
CA LEU A 179 2.62 9.02 -4.90
C LEU A 179 1.87 8.96 -6.24
N PRO A 180 2.00 9.90 -7.19
CA PRO A 180 1.30 9.83 -8.47
C PRO A 180 1.65 8.57 -9.27
N ILE A 181 2.89 8.09 -9.23
CA ILE A 181 3.32 6.86 -9.90
C ILE A 181 2.57 5.65 -9.33
N ALA A 182 2.55 5.51 -8.00
CA ALA A 182 1.91 4.37 -7.34
C ALA A 182 0.39 4.38 -7.50
N LEU A 183 -0.26 5.55 -7.47
CA LEU A 183 -1.69 5.68 -7.71
C LEU A 183 -2.04 5.28 -9.15
N ALA A 184 -1.31 5.77 -10.14
CA ALA A 184 -1.50 5.40 -11.55
C ALA A 184 -1.31 3.90 -11.76
N LEU A 185 -0.23 3.31 -11.23
CA LEU A 185 0.04 1.88 -11.28
C LEU A 185 -1.12 1.08 -10.64
N THR A 186 -1.55 1.49 -9.46
CA THR A 186 -2.65 0.83 -8.74
C THR A 186 -3.95 0.90 -9.54
N GLY A 187 -4.29 2.06 -10.07
CA GLY A 187 -5.47 2.25 -10.91
C GLY A 187 -5.49 1.33 -12.11
N VAL A 188 -4.39 1.30 -12.88
CA VAL A 188 -4.23 0.45 -14.06
C VAL A 188 -4.38 -1.04 -13.71
N VAL A 189 -3.65 -1.51 -12.70
CA VAL A 189 -3.69 -2.94 -12.32
C VAL A 189 -5.08 -3.34 -11.83
N LEU A 190 -5.74 -2.52 -11.02
CA LEU A 190 -7.10 -2.79 -10.57
C LEU A 190 -8.09 -2.85 -11.75
N ALA A 191 -7.95 -1.98 -12.76
CA ALA A 191 -8.79 -2.01 -13.94
C ALA A 191 -8.57 -3.26 -14.81
N LEU A 192 -7.31 -3.65 -15.01
CA LEU A 192 -6.93 -4.82 -15.81
C LEU A 192 -7.32 -6.15 -15.13
N THR A 193 -7.37 -6.18 -13.80
CA THR A 193 -7.73 -7.38 -13.04
C THR A 193 -9.22 -7.48 -12.73
N ALA A 194 -10.00 -6.44 -12.98
CA ALA A 194 -11.43 -6.36 -12.69
C ALA A 194 -12.30 -7.45 -13.35
N GLY A 195 -11.88 -7.97 -14.49
CA GLY A 195 -12.61 -9.01 -15.24
C GLY A 195 -12.15 -10.43 -14.94
N ARG A 196 -11.08 -10.59 -14.12
CA ARG A 196 -10.50 -11.91 -13.85
C ARG A 196 -11.11 -12.63 -12.65
N GLY A 197 -12.32 -12.27 -12.22
CA GLY A 197 -13.00 -12.88 -11.07
C GLY A 197 -12.10 -12.99 -9.83
N ASP A 198 -12.68 -13.16 -8.66
CA ASP A 198 -11.96 -13.42 -7.39
C ASP A 198 -11.22 -14.80 -7.45
N ARG A 199 -10.30 -14.99 -8.40
CA ARG A 199 -9.35 -16.10 -8.29
C ARG A 199 -8.40 -15.74 -7.15
N PRO A 200 -8.34 -16.60 -6.12
CA PRO A 200 -7.36 -16.43 -5.08
C PRO A 200 -5.97 -16.27 -5.71
N SER A 201 -5.12 -15.42 -5.18
CA SER A 201 -3.73 -15.36 -5.64
C SER A 201 -3.10 -16.75 -5.44
N ALA A 202 -2.14 -17.15 -6.30
CA ALA A 202 -1.45 -18.43 -6.16
C ALA A 202 -0.90 -18.64 -4.73
N GLY A 203 -0.51 -17.56 -4.05
CA GLY A 203 -0.11 -17.62 -2.64
C GLY A 203 -1.29 -17.80 -1.66
N ALA A 204 -2.51 -17.44 -2.02
CA ALA A 204 -3.69 -17.72 -1.20
C ALA A 204 -4.17 -19.16 -1.41
N GLU A 205 -4.10 -19.66 -2.64
CA GLU A 205 -4.36 -21.08 -2.96
C GLU A 205 -3.37 -21.99 -2.24
N LEU A 206 -2.07 -21.68 -2.29
CA LEU A 206 -1.04 -22.45 -1.59
C LEU A 206 -1.23 -22.44 -0.05
N ARG A 207 -1.69 -21.32 0.51
CA ARG A 207 -2.02 -21.23 1.95
C ARG A 207 -3.26 -22.05 2.32
N ALA A 208 -4.28 -22.03 1.47
CA ALA A 208 -5.48 -22.84 1.65
C ALA A 208 -5.16 -24.34 1.57
N GLU A 209 -4.36 -24.76 0.58
CA GLU A 209 -3.89 -26.13 0.44
C GLU A 209 -3.08 -26.60 1.65
N ARG A 210 -2.18 -25.76 2.16
CA ARG A 210 -1.41 -26.07 3.38
C ARG A 210 -2.30 -26.22 4.59
N ALA A 211 -3.26 -25.31 4.78
CA ALA A 211 -4.22 -25.37 5.88
C ALA A 211 -5.09 -26.64 5.80
N GLU A 212 -5.53 -27.04 4.60
CA GLU A 212 -6.24 -28.31 4.41
C GLU A 212 -5.36 -29.53 4.72
N GLN A 213 -4.10 -29.51 4.30
CA GLN A 213 -3.17 -30.61 4.61
C GLN A 213 -2.90 -30.71 6.10
N GLU A 214 -2.74 -29.60 6.81
CA GLU A 214 -2.58 -29.56 8.26
C GLU A 214 -3.82 -30.07 8.98
N ALA A 215 -5.02 -29.68 8.54
CA ALA A 215 -6.27 -30.17 9.09
C ALA A 215 -6.43 -31.69 8.90
N ARG A 216 -6.11 -32.20 7.71
CA ARG A 216 -6.13 -33.66 7.44
C ARG A 216 -5.12 -34.44 8.30
N ARG A 217 -3.91 -33.90 8.50
CA ARG A 217 -2.89 -34.50 9.37
C ARG A 217 -3.34 -34.49 10.85
N ALA A 218 -3.94 -33.40 11.30
CA ALA A 218 -4.48 -33.31 12.66
C ALA A 218 -5.61 -34.32 12.89
N GLU A 219 -6.50 -34.50 11.92
CA GLU A 219 -7.59 -35.50 12.02
C GLU A 219 -7.05 -36.92 12.02
N GLN A 220 -6.08 -37.25 11.15
CA GLN A 220 -5.40 -38.55 11.13
C GLN A 220 -4.70 -38.83 12.47
N ALA A 221 -4.05 -37.81 13.06
CA ALA A 221 -3.44 -37.96 14.38
C ALA A 221 -4.48 -38.28 15.47
N ARG A 222 -5.61 -37.57 15.48
CA ARG A 222 -6.72 -37.83 16.43
C ARG A 222 -7.27 -39.26 16.30
N VAL A 223 -7.50 -39.71 15.05
CA VAL A 223 -7.98 -41.07 14.78
C VAL A 223 -6.96 -42.11 15.25
N ARG A 224 -5.68 -41.88 14.98
CA ARG A 224 -4.63 -42.78 15.45
C ARG A 224 -4.53 -42.82 16.96
N ASP A 225 -4.55 -41.65 17.61
CA ASP A 225 -4.44 -41.55 19.07
C ASP A 225 -5.65 -42.21 19.75
N ALA A 226 -6.87 -42.02 19.24
CA ALA A 226 -8.07 -42.72 19.71
C ALA A 226 -7.99 -44.25 19.51
N ALA A 227 -7.39 -44.70 18.38
CA ALA A 227 -7.18 -46.13 18.16
C ALA A 227 -6.15 -46.73 19.12
N LEU A 228 -5.09 -45.98 19.45
CA LEU A 228 -4.10 -46.40 20.46
C LEU A 228 -4.70 -46.47 21.87
N GLU A 229 -5.50 -45.46 22.25
CA GLU A 229 -6.22 -45.48 23.52
C GLU A 229 -7.19 -46.66 23.62
N ALA A 230 -7.96 -46.93 22.56
CA ALA A 230 -8.84 -48.08 22.50
C ALA A 230 -8.11 -49.43 22.51
N ALA A 231 -6.88 -49.48 21.96
CA ALA A 231 -6.02 -50.64 22.03
C ALA A 231 -5.44 -50.84 23.44
N ALA A 232 -5.00 -49.76 24.08
CA ALA A 232 -4.51 -49.79 25.47
C ALA A 232 -5.59 -50.27 26.44
N GLN A 233 -6.81 -49.73 26.32
CA GLN A 233 -7.95 -50.19 27.13
C GLN A 233 -8.33 -51.67 26.92
N ARG A 234 -8.03 -52.23 25.74
CA ARG A 234 -8.23 -53.67 25.48
C ARG A 234 -7.08 -54.53 25.96
N SER A 235 -5.88 -53.96 26.12
CA SER A 235 -4.71 -54.67 26.65
C SER A 235 -4.62 -54.64 28.18
N ASP A 236 -5.48 -53.87 28.87
CA ASP A 236 -5.75 -53.98 30.31
C ASP A 236 -6.63 -55.24 30.63
N GLY A 237 -6.25 -56.31 30.09
CA GLY A 237 -6.81 -57.63 30.42
C GLY A 237 -5.68 -58.58 30.76
N PRO A 238 -5.93 -59.71 31.23
CA PRO A 238 -6.15 -60.17 32.58
C PRO A 238 -4.86 -60.22 33.40
N ASP A 239 -5.09 -60.12 34.69
CA ASP A 239 -4.13 -60.30 35.78
C ASP A 239 -2.86 -61.04 35.43
N ILE A 240 -1.75 -60.32 35.25
CA ILE A 240 -0.44 -60.86 35.47
C ILE A 240 -0.36 -61.11 36.97
N ASP A 241 -0.29 -62.38 37.36
CA ASP A 241 -0.07 -62.76 38.74
C ASP A 241 1.21 -62.09 39.24
N PRO A 242 1.12 -61.18 40.25
CA PRO A 242 2.28 -60.45 40.72
C PRO A 242 3.38 -61.39 41.29
N ASP A 243 3.01 -62.59 41.68
CA ASP A 243 3.94 -63.58 42.24
C ASP A 243 4.51 -64.54 41.19
N ASP A 244 3.92 -64.65 39.98
CA ASP A 244 4.46 -65.39 38.84
C ASP A 244 4.16 -64.69 37.50
N PRO A 245 4.96 -63.70 37.15
CA PRO A 245 4.81 -62.91 35.88
C PRO A 245 4.93 -63.76 34.61
N TRP A 246 5.35 -64.99 34.70
CA TRP A 246 5.62 -65.89 33.58
C TRP A 246 4.63 -67.07 33.51
N ALA A 247 3.62 -67.14 34.40
CA ALA A 247 2.59 -68.15 34.36
C ALA A 247 1.82 -68.11 33.02
N PRO A 248 1.61 -69.26 32.34
CA PRO A 248 0.89 -69.29 31.07
C PRO A 248 -0.58 -68.95 31.31
N THR A 249 -1.09 -67.93 30.68
CA THR A 249 -2.48 -67.46 30.76
C THR A 249 -3.44 -68.61 30.39
N PRO A 250 -4.47 -68.91 31.21
CA PRO A 250 -5.41 -69.96 30.89
C PRO A 250 -6.24 -69.59 29.67
N ARG A 251 -6.21 -70.46 28.63
CA ARG A 251 -7.08 -70.34 27.44
C ARG A 251 -8.53 -70.48 27.88
N ARG A 252 -9.31 -69.43 27.84
CA ARG A 252 -10.79 -69.52 27.94
C ARG A 252 -11.30 -70.37 26.77
N ARG A 253 -12.06 -71.42 27.09
CA ARG A 253 -12.84 -72.19 26.10
C ARG A 253 -14.15 -71.48 25.80
#